data_14c7e540ea2289b0f434441c525f23c8
#
_entry.id   14c7e540ea2289b0f434441c525f23c8
#
_cell.length_a   1.000
_cell.length_b   1.000
_cell.length_c   1.000
_cell.angle_alpha   90.00
_cell.angle_beta   90.00
_cell.angle_gamma   90.00
#
_symmetry.space_group_name_H-M   'P 1'
#
loop_
_entity.id
_entity.type
_entity.pdbx_description
1 polymer ?
#
loop_
_entity_poly.entity_id
_entity_poly.type
_entity_poly.pdbx_seq_one_letter_code
_entity_poly.pdbx_strand_id
1 'polypeptide(L)'
;MSRTSRLARVALAGLLGLGATGTAQALSQDITAEFVPDPANPTKNEFRNTTPVTGVCAWHMPNRCQQMGIFTIRTNDFAANANAPIEALHEDPRQGAMWKVPSEWRDVQVTHARTGETETVQVRIAGIGHRWDVRPNTSAWARPGYSWQGQWSTAPSPCQSTGFLTGNNTLALFFWLVPEGAGVCSRFPGTTITRFWYSTFEFAYALRTPNPLGMSSGQYVGNITYTMGPHQDFDFGDVVIPSDNQLTLNFSLDVLHTLQVEVPPGGNRIELVPQGGWQAWLNQGRKPARLFRDQTFNISASSRFKMQLECERVMGDTCALRNADGHQVPLDISVSLPYGLNRPDGSAVNRQPLLLSGAGTQLFQPGHYVNRRPGTLHFEVGREHTDNMLSQGGSTYSGLATVIWDSDL
;
A
#
# COMPACT_ATOMS: atom_id res chain seq x y z
N MET A 1 -16.06 -58.21 -73.54
CA MET A 1 -16.16 -56.80 -73.83
C MET A 1 -16.40 -56.10 -72.47
N SER A 2 -15.40 -55.65 -71.82
CA SER A 2 -15.51 -54.87 -70.51
C SER A 2 -14.45 -53.83 -70.53
N ARG A 3 -14.90 -52.55 -70.47
CA ARG A 3 -14.04 -51.37 -70.40
C ARG A 3 -13.82 -51.03 -68.91
N THR A 4 -12.56 -51.10 -68.49
CA THR A 4 -12.09 -50.63 -67.18
C THR A 4 -11.76 -49.14 -67.24
N SER A 5 -12.49 -48.34 -66.49
CA SER A 5 -12.18 -46.93 -66.29
C SER A 5 -11.21 -46.76 -65.09
N ARG A 6 -10.05 -46.16 -65.32
CA ARG A 6 -9.08 -45.79 -64.30
C ARG A 6 -9.43 -44.39 -63.69
N LEU A 7 -9.76 -44.36 -62.41
CA LEU A 7 -9.91 -43.15 -61.66
C LEU A 7 -8.53 -42.70 -61.15
N ALA A 8 -8.07 -41.55 -61.62
CA ALA A 8 -6.86 -40.87 -61.12
C ALA A 8 -7.18 -40.20 -59.79
N ARG A 9 -6.47 -40.56 -58.70
CA ARG A 9 -6.49 -39.84 -57.40
C ARG A 9 -5.46 -38.74 -57.45
N VAL A 10 -5.91 -37.48 -57.46
CA VAL A 10 -5.06 -36.31 -57.24
C VAL A 10 -4.91 -36.16 -55.71
N ALA A 11 -3.71 -36.36 -55.20
CA ALA A 11 -3.36 -36.06 -53.80
C ALA A 11 -3.00 -34.57 -53.69
N LEU A 12 -3.87 -33.80 -53.02
CA LEU A 12 -3.62 -32.39 -52.68
C LEU A 12 -2.79 -32.37 -51.40
N ALA A 13 -1.48 -32.13 -51.50
CA ALA A 13 -0.60 -31.91 -50.35
C ALA A 13 -0.80 -30.48 -49.84
N GLY A 14 -1.59 -30.32 -48.78
CA GLY A 14 -1.68 -29.06 -48.06
C GLY A 14 -0.43 -28.84 -47.23
N LEU A 15 0.39 -27.84 -47.55
CA LEU A 15 1.44 -27.30 -46.68
C LEU A 15 0.76 -26.53 -45.54
N LEU A 16 0.67 -27.15 -44.38
CA LEU A 16 0.43 -26.44 -43.12
C LEU A 16 1.72 -25.69 -42.73
N GLY A 17 1.79 -24.40 -43.05
CA GLY A 17 2.76 -23.50 -42.52
C GLY A 17 2.53 -23.32 -41.02
N LEU A 18 3.31 -23.99 -40.17
CA LEU A 18 3.42 -23.65 -38.74
C LEU A 18 4.08 -22.28 -38.66
N GLY A 19 3.27 -21.22 -38.55
CA GLY A 19 3.72 -19.94 -38.09
C GLY A 19 4.20 -20.11 -36.63
N ALA A 20 5.51 -20.10 -36.40
CA ALA A 20 6.06 -19.95 -35.08
C ALA A 20 5.66 -18.55 -34.58
N THR A 21 4.56 -18.46 -33.85
CA THR A 21 4.25 -17.29 -33.03
C THR A 21 5.30 -17.29 -31.92
N GLY A 22 6.40 -16.58 -32.11
CA GLY A 22 7.30 -16.24 -31.04
C GLY A 22 6.45 -15.52 -29.98
N THR A 23 6.30 -16.12 -28.82
CA THR A 23 5.72 -15.44 -27.65
C THR A 23 6.67 -14.29 -27.32
N ALA A 24 6.27 -13.05 -27.62
CA ALA A 24 6.95 -11.87 -27.09
C ALA A 24 6.88 -12.01 -25.57
N GLN A 25 8.01 -12.22 -24.93
CA GLN A 25 8.11 -12.33 -23.48
C GLN A 25 8.05 -10.89 -22.96
N ALA A 26 6.87 -10.46 -22.50
CA ALA A 26 6.69 -9.15 -21.92
C ALA A 26 7.46 -9.08 -20.59
N LEU A 27 8.28 -8.04 -20.42
CA LEU A 27 8.95 -7.78 -19.14
C LEU A 27 7.89 -7.57 -18.06
N SER A 28 8.02 -8.29 -16.94
CA SER A 28 7.13 -8.17 -15.78
C SER A 28 7.94 -7.96 -14.52
N GLN A 29 7.48 -7.06 -13.67
CA GLN A 29 8.14 -6.74 -12.41
C GLN A 29 7.13 -6.58 -11.29
N ASP A 30 7.34 -7.29 -10.19
CA ASP A 30 6.52 -7.17 -9.00
C ASP A 30 6.98 -5.98 -8.13
N ILE A 31 6.02 -5.19 -7.71
CA ILE A 31 6.17 -4.04 -6.81
C ILE A 31 5.41 -4.35 -5.54
N THR A 32 6.13 -4.46 -4.43
CA THR A 32 5.54 -4.84 -3.15
C THR A 32 5.70 -3.75 -2.11
N ALA A 33 4.67 -3.54 -1.31
CA ALA A 33 4.71 -2.66 -0.16
C ALA A 33 3.85 -3.22 0.96
N GLU A 34 4.18 -2.89 2.20
CA GLU A 34 3.42 -3.32 3.37
C GLU A 34 3.14 -2.15 4.32
N PHE A 35 2.00 -2.19 4.95
CA PHE A 35 1.69 -1.37 6.10
C PHE A 35 1.58 -2.26 7.35
N VAL A 36 2.40 -1.93 8.35
CA VAL A 36 2.34 -2.51 9.70
C VAL A 36 2.38 -1.36 10.69
N PRO A 37 1.43 -1.27 11.64
CA PRO A 37 1.44 -0.22 12.65
C PRO A 37 2.74 -0.25 13.47
N ASP A 38 3.41 0.90 13.59
CA ASP A 38 4.65 1.01 14.35
C ASP A 38 4.39 1.65 15.73
N PRO A 39 4.50 0.87 16.82
CA PRO A 39 4.36 1.40 18.17
C PRO A 39 5.36 2.50 18.55
N ALA A 40 6.54 2.54 17.92
CA ALA A 40 7.56 3.54 18.15
C ALA A 40 7.24 4.88 17.46
N ASN A 41 6.50 4.82 16.33
CA ASN A 41 6.13 5.96 15.51
C ASN A 41 4.64 5.93 15.15
N PRO A 42 3.72 6.05 16.11
CA PRO A 42 2.30 5.79 15.89
C PRO A 42 1.61 6.79 14.95
N THR A 43 2.24 7.93 14.68
CA THR A 43 1.75 8.94 13.73
C THR A 43 2.23 8.72 12.30
N LYS A 44 3.20 7.81 12.09
CA LYS A 44 3.70 7.46 10.76
C LYS A 44 2.90 6.30 10.18
N ASN A 45 1.84 6.64 9.46
CA ASN A 45 0.93 5.67 8.84
C ASN A 45 1.14 5.66 7.33
N GLU A 46 2.21 5.00 6.90
CA GLU A 46 2.66 4.94 5.50
C GLU A 46 3.05 3.51 5.14
N PHE A 47 2.86 3.17 3.88
CA PHE A 47 3.39 1.91 3.35
C PHE A 47 4.92 1.94 3.30
N ARG A 48 5.52 0.85 3.72
CA ARG A 48 6.94 0.59 3.55
C ARG A 48 7.15 -0.20 2.26
N ASN A 49 8.01 0.27 1.37
CA ASN A 49 8.41 -0.48 0.18
C ASN A 49 9.18 -1.75 0.58
N THR A 50 8.71 -2.90 0.11
CA THR A 50 9.31 -4.22 0.34
C THR A 50 9.83 -4.86 -0.95
N THR A 51 9.72 -4.17 -2.09
CA THR A 51 10.27 -4.62 -3.37
C THR A 51 11.77 -4.87 -3.24
N PRO A 52 12.28 -6.04 -3.63
CA PRO A 52 13.71 -6.32 -3.62
C PRO A 52 14.49 -5.32 -4.48
N VAL A 53 15.45 -4.65 -3.88
CA VAL A 53 16.34 -3.72 -4.60
C VAL A 53 17.37 -4.53 -5.39
N THR A 54 17.51 -4.23 -6.68
CA THR A 54 18.50 -4.83 -7.57
C THR A 54 19.23 -3.75 -8.35
N GLY A 55 20.33 -4.12 -9.05
CA GLY A 55 21.06 -3.18 -9.90
C GLY A 55 21.93 -2.19 -9.12
N VAL A 56 21.95 -0.95 -9.57
CA VAL A 56 22.90 0.08 -9.11
C VAL A 56 22.78 0.35 -7.61
N CYS A 57 21.57 0.45 -7.10
CA CYS A 57 21.35 0.69 -5.67
C CYS A 57 21.75 -0.49 -4.78
N ALA A 58 21.61 -1.73 -5.28
CA ALA A 58 22.01 -2.91 -4.51
C ALA A 58 23.52 -3.13 -4.53
N TRP A 59 24.16 -2.93 -5.69
CA TRP A 59 25.52 -3.45 -5.93
C TRP A 59 26.62 -2.40 -6.05
N HIS A 60 26.24 -1.14 -6.34
CA HIS A 60 27.23 -0.12 -6.67
C HIS A 60 27.18 1.12 -5.79
N MET A 61 26.00 1.64 -5.45
CA MET A 61 25.90 2.88 -4.66
C MET A 61 24.79 2.85 -3.59
N PRO A 62 24.71 1.81 -2.72
CA PRO A 62 23.61 1.65 -1.77
C PRO A 62 23.42 2.87 -0.84
N ASN A 63 24.49 3.40 -0.27
CA ASN A 63 24.44 4.55 0.63
C ASN A 63 23.94 5.83 -0.08
N ARG A 64 24.35 6.03 -1.34
CA ARG A 64 23.90 7.19 -2.13
C ARG A 64 22.42 7.06 -2.50
N CYS A 65 21.98 5.86 -2.88
CA CYS A 65 20.56 5.60 -3.13
C CYS A 65 19.71 5.88 -1.90
N GLN A 66 20.16 5.45 -0.72
CA GLN A 66 19.48 5.75 0.54
C GLN A 66 19.39 7.26 0.81
N GLN A 67 20.48 8.02 0.59
CA GLN A 67 20.48 9.48 0.74
C GLN A 67 19.53 10.19 -0.23
N MET A 68 19.38 9.65 -1.44
CA MET A 68 18.48 10.19 -2.47
C MET A 68 17.03 9.68 -2.33
N GLY A 69 16.77 8.73 -1.42
CA GLY A 69 15.46 8.12 -1.25
C GLY A 69 15.00 7.31 -2.47
N ILE A 70 15.94 6.72 -3.22
CA ILE A 70 15.65 5.92 -4.41
C ILE A 70 16.07 4.45 -4.22
N PHE A 71 15.44 3.60 -5.00
CA PHE A 71 15.80 2.19 -5.16
C PHE A 71 15.65 1.81 -6.63
N THR A 72 16.46 0.86 -7.08
CA THR A 72 16.48 0.43 -8.47
C THR A 72 16.03 -1.01 -8.63
N ILE A 73 15.46 -1.29 -9.78
CA ILE A 73 15.17 -2.63 -10.26
C ILE A 73 15.90 -2.82 -11.58
N ARG A 74 16.66 -3.90 -11.72
CA ARG A 74 17.31 -4.30 -12.95
C ARG A 74 16.62 -5.50 -13.55
N THR A 75 16.28 -5.41 -14.82
CA THR A 75 15.84 -6.53 -15.65
C THR A 75 17.04 -7.10 -16.39
N ASN A 76 17.25 -8.43 -16.35
CA ASN A 76 18.43 -9.06 -16.96
C ASN A 76 18.20 -9.49 -18.42
N ASP A 77 16.94 -9.70 -18.82
CA ASP A 77 16.60 -10.25 -20.13
C ASP A 77 16.26 -9.19 -21.19
N PHE A 78 16.68 -7.93 -20.92
CA PHE A 78 16.45 -6.82 -21.83
C PHE A 78 17.64 -6.60 -22.76
N ALA A 79 17.37 -6.37 -24.03
CA ALA A 79 18.30 -5.84 -25.00
C ALA A 79 17.64 -4.74 -25.84
N ALA A 80 18.40 -3.73 -26.24
CA ALA A 80 17.96 -2.78 -27.25
C ALA A 80 19.13 -2.53 -28.22
N ASN A 81 18.90 -2.71 -29.50
CA ASN A 81 19.92 -2.67 -30.52
C ASN A 81 19.68 -1.53 -31.48
N ALA A 82 20.76 -0.84 -31.87
CA ALA A 82 20.69 0.12 -32.96
C ALA A 82 20.47 -0.61 -34.29
N ASN A 83 19.47 -0.17 -35.05
CA ASN A 83 19.13 -0.66 -36.38
C ASN A 83 19.92 0.04 -37.51
N ALA A 84 20.64 1.13 -37.16
CA ALA A 84 21.47 1.94 -38.03
C ALA A 84 22.67 2.49 -37.24
N PRO A 85 23.78 2.93 -37.91
CA PRO A 85 24.83 3.69 -37.25
C PRO A 85 24.29 4.95 -36.57
N ILE A 86 24.90 5.35 -35.44
CA ILE A 86 24.65 6.62 -34.78
C ILE A 86 25.71 7.60 -35.27
N GLU A 87 25.31 8.58 -36.05
CA GLU A 87 26.23 9.56 -36.65
C GLU A 87 26.80 10.53 -35.60
N ALA A 88 28.03 10.95 -35.86
CA ALA A 88 28.72 11.91 -35.01
C ALA A 88 27.98 13.25 -34.99
N LEU A 89 27.81 13.82 -33.76
CA LEU A 89 27.27 15.17 -33.55
C LEU A 89 25.94 15.45 -34.26
N HIS A 90 25.10 14.41 -34.44
CA HIS A 90 23.75 14.58 -34.98
C HIS A 90 22.90 15.53 -34.08
N GLU A 91 22.00 16.24 -34.70
CA GLU A 91 21.17 17.27 -34.00
C GLU A 91 19.87 16.70 -33.45
N ASP A 92 19.31 15.68 -34.11
CA ASP A 92 18.04 15.07 -33.68
C ASP A 92 18.29 13.99 -32.60
N PRO A 93 17.79 14.18 -31.37
CA PRO A 93 17.91 13.19 -30.29
C PRO A 93 17.44 11.78 -30.69
N ARG A 94 16.45 11.68 -31.58
CA ARG A 94 15.86 10.41 -32.00
C ARG A 94 16.78 9.54 -32.84
N GLN A 95 17.83 10.15 -33.41
CA GLN A 95 18.82 9.46 -34.24
C GLN A 95 19.99 8.87 -33.44
N GLY A 96 19.92 8.86 -32.11
CA GLY A 96 21.01 8.41 -31.25
C GLY A 96 20.57 7.82 -29.93
N ALA A 97 21.43 7.97 -28.92
CA ALA A 97 21.15 7.53 -27.57
C ALA A 97 20.22 8.53 -26.88
N MET A 98 18.93 8.19 -26.80
CA MET A 98 17.95 8.99 -26.08
C MET A 98 17.12 8.15 -25.12
N TRP A 99 16.51 8.81 -24.18
CA TRP A 99 15.57 8.25 -23.21
C TRP A 99 14.46 9.23 -22.96
N LYS A 100 13.24 8.77 -23.15
CA LYS A 100 12.02 9.34 -22.60
C LYS A 100 11.30 8.24 -21.86
N VAL A 101 10.94 8.47 -20.61
CA VAL A 101 10.28 7.48 -19.76
C VAL A 101 8.97 8.05 -19.21
N PRO A 102 8.01 7.22 -18.77
CA PRO A 102 6.75 7.69 -18.21
C PRO A 102 6.98 8.32 -16.82
N SER A 103 7.44 9.58 -16.82
CA SER A 103 7.83 10.34 -15.63
C SER A 103 6.67 11.09 -14.98
N GLU A 104 5.50 11.15 -15.61
CA GLU A 104 4.26 11.67 -15.03
C GLU A 104 3.59 10.63 -14.14
N TRP A 105 2.89 11.08 -13.10
CA TRP A 105 2.11 10.22 -12.24
C TRP A 105 0.96 9.56 -13.01
N ARG A 106 0.85 8.24 -12.86
CA ARG A 106 -0.24 7.45 -13.42
C ARG A 106 -0.97 6.72 -12.31
N ASP A 107 -2.29 6.75 -12.38
CA ASP A 107 -3.17 6.06 -11.45
C ASP A 107 -3.22 4.56 -11.75
N VAL A 108 -3.14 3.76 -10.72
CA VAL A 108 -3.29 2.30 -10.76
C VAL A 108 -4.35 1.92 -9.74
N GLN A 109 -5.43 1.31 -10.21
CA GLN A 109 -6.43 0.73 -9.31
C GLN A 109 -5.87 -0.57 -8.72
N VAL A 110 -5.88 -0.65 -7.39
CA VAL A 110 -5.57 -1.87 -6.65
C VAL A 110 -6.83 -2.33 -5.93
N THR A 111 -7.10 -3.64 -5.99
CA THR A 111 -8.33 -4.23 -5.48
C THR A 111 -8.00 -5.23 -4.39
N HIS A 112 -8.70 -5.14 -3.27
CA HIS A 112 -8.59 -6.08 -2.16
C HIS A 112 -9.02 -7.47 -2.59
N ALA A 113 -8.15 -8.47 -2.41
CA ALA A 113 -8.32 -9.81 -2.97
C ALA A 113 -9.59 -10.54 -2.47
N ARG A 114 -10.08 -10.23 -1.26
CA ARG A 114 -11.25 -10.88 -0.66
C ARG A 114 -12.53 -10.06 -0.77
N THR A 115 -12.48 -8.75 -0.50
CA THR A 115 -13.67 -7.91 -0.38
C THR A 115 -14.04 -7.19 -1.67
N GLY A 116 -13.09 -7.04 -2.61
CA GLY A 116 -13.28 -6.24 -3.82
C GLY A 116 -13.19 -4.72 -3.58
N GLU A 117 -12.85 -4.28 -2.37
CA GLU A 117 -12.56 -2.87 -2.07
C GLU A 117 -11.45 -2.36 -2.97
N THR A 118 -11.62 -1.17 -3.55
CA THR A 118 -10.67 -0.59 -4.51
C THR A 118 -10.03 0.67 -3.95
N GLU A 119 -8.73 0.80 -4.17
CA GLU A 119 -7.94 1.97 -3.82
C GLU A 119 -7.07 2.41 -4.99
N THR A 120 -6.58 3.64 -4.96
CA THR A 120 -5.73 4.20 -6.02
C THR A 120 -4.30 4.39 -5.52
N VAL A 121 -3.37 3.75 -6.21
CA VAL A 121 -1.92 3.99 -6.10
C VAL A 121 -1.50 4.84 -7.29
N GLN A 122 -0.58 5.78 -7.10
CA GLN A 122 0.06 6.49 -8.20
C GLN A 122 1.51 6.05 -8.35
N VAL A 123 1.93 5.84 -9.58
CA VAL A 123 3.30 5.45 -9.93
C VAL A 123 3.87 6.33 -11.03
N ARG A 124 5.17 6.62 -10.96
CA ARG A 124 5.94 7.21 -12.05
C ARG A 124 7.32 6.58 -12.11
N ILE A 125 7.94 6.62 -13.27
CA ILE A 125 9.36 6.24 -13.42
C ILE A 125 10.21 7.44 -13.01
N ALA A 126 11.10 7.22 -12.04
CA ALA A 126 11.90 8.25 -11.39
C ALA A 126 13.40 8.16 -11.70
N GLY A 127 13.81 7.14 -12.44
CA GLY A 127 15.20 6.97 -12.86
C GLY A 127 15.33 5.94 -13.96
N ILE A 128 16.41 6.03 -14.72
CA ILE A 128 16.73 5.17 -15.86
C ILE A 128 18.23 4.88 -15.92
N GLY A 129 18.57 3.65 -16.24
CA GLY A 129 19.95 3.23 -16.46
C GLY A 129 20.06 2.04 -17.40
N HIS A 130 21.19 1.97 -18.07
CA HIS A 130 21.56 0.88 -18.96
C HIS A 130 23.05 0.64 -18.90
N ARG A 131 23.47 -0.55 -19.30
CA ARG A 131 24.79 -0.77 -19.80
C ARG A 131 24.76 -0.55 -21.31
N TRP A 132 25.52 0.42 -21.80
CA TRP A 132 25.75 0.62 -23.23
C TRP A 132 27.05 -0.03 -23.68
N ASP A 133 27.07 -0.50 -24.92
CA ASP A 133 28.22 -1.06 -25.59
C ASP A 133 28.34 -0.43 -27.00
N VAL A 134 29.58 -0.15 -27.48
CA VAL A 134 29.85 0.46 -28.79
C VAL A 134 30.89 -0.31 -29.59
N ARG A 135 30.75 -0.25 -30.91
CA ARG A 135 31.75 -0.68 -31.86
C ARG A 135 31.92 0.38 -32.97
N PRO A 136 33.12 0.61 -33.51
CA PRO A 136 34.39 0.01 -33.11
C PRO A 136 34.81 0.41 -31.68
N ASN A 137 35.83 -0.24 -31.14
CA ASN A 137 36.36 0.01 -29.79
C ASN A 137 37.09 1.36 -29.72
N THR A 138 36.38 2.46 -29.82
CA THR A 138 36.89 3.83 -29.78
C THR A 138 36.17 4.61 -28.67
N SER A 139 36.78 5.73 -28.26
CA SER A 139 36.14 6.67 -27.34
C SER A 139 35.03 7.48 -28.04
N ALA A 140 34.07 6.81 -28.66
CA ALA A 140 33.05 7.45 -29.50
C ALA A 140 32.28 8.57 -28.80
N TRP A 141 32.08 8.48 -27.48
CA TRP A 141 31.40 9.49 -26.67
C TRP A 141 32.29 10.70 -26.30
N ALA A 142 33.60 10.63 -26.50
CA ALA A 142 34.45 11.81 -26.30
C ALA A 142 34.24 12.82 -27.44
N ARG A 143 34.17 14.10 -27.09
CA ARG A 143 34.03 15.21 -28.04
C ARG A 143 34.81 16.42 -27.54
N PRO A 144 35.08 17.43 -28.37
CA PRO A 144 35.84 18.61 -27.96
C PRO A 144 35.32 19.20 -26.65
N GLY A 145 36.22 19.32 -25.65
CA GLY A 145 35.89 19.83 -24.32
C GLY A 145 35.22 18.83 -23.36
N TYR A 146 34.92 17.59 -23.78
CA TYR A 146 34.25 16.59 -22.96
C TYR A 146 34.87 15.22 -23.08
N SER A 147 35.28 14.63 -21.97
CA SER A 147 35.63 13.21 -21.92
C SER A 147 34.38 12.32 -21.99
N TRP A 148 34.56 11.05 -22.41
CA TRP A 148 33.47 10.11 -22.41
C TRP A 148 32.87 9.91 -20.98
N GLN A 149 33.74 9.88 -19.94
CA GLN A 149 33.31 9.78 -18.55
C GLN A 149 32.47 10.98 -18.13
N GLY A 150 32.94 12.20 -18.46
CA GLY A 150 32.19 13.43 -18.12
C GLY A 150 30.83 13.47 -18.75
N GLN A 151 30.68 12.95 -19.97
CA GLN A 151 29.37 12.88 -20.63
C GLN A 151 28.41 11.90 -19.96
N TRP A 152 28.89 10.78 -19.42
CA TRP A 152 28.02 9.74 -18.86
C TRP A 152 27.84 9.82 -17.34
N SER A 153 28.80 10.39 -16.61
CA SER A 153 28.67 10.67 -15.18
C SER A 153 27.75 11.88 -14.90
N THR A 154 27.64 12.80 -15.86
CA THR A 154 26.76 13.95 -15.83
C THR A 154 25.55 13.69 -16.70
N ALA A 155 24.34 13.68 -16.13
CA ALA A 155 23.13 13.49 -16.90
C ALA A 155 22.86 14.67 -17.84
N PRO A 156 22.33 14.44 -19.06
CA PRO A 156 21.81 15.52 -19.90
C PRO A 156 20.51 16.07 -19.31
N SER A 157 20.31 17.39 -19.39
CA SER A 157 19.01 17.98 -19.05
C SER A 157 17.91 17.40 -19.97
N PRO A 158 16.70 17.14 -19.42
CA PRO A 158 16.19 17.41 -18.05
C PRO A 158 16.55 16.34 -17.01
N CYS A 159 17.24 15.24 -17.37
CA CYS A 159 17.69 14.24 -16.41
C CYS A 159 18.71 14.81 -15.41
N GLN A 160 18.82 14.18 -14.25
CA GLN A 160 19.71 14.61 -13.17
C GLN A 160 20.75 13.53 -12.86
N SER A 161 21.98 13.99 -12.55
CA SER A 161 23.10 13.10 -12.29
C SER A 161 22.99 12.43 -10.92
N THR A 162 23.23 11.12 -10.90
CA THR A 162 23.53 10.39 -9.65
C THR A 162 25.02 10.41 -9.34
N GLY A 163 25.85 10.82 -10.31
CA GLY A 163 27.32 10.70 -10.27
C GLY A 163 27.81 9.26 -10.41
N PHE A 164 26.93 8.31 -10.76
CA PHE A 164 27.30 6.92 -10.97
C PHE A 164 27.68 6.67 -12.43
N LEU A 165 28.82 6.07 -12.59
CA LEU A 165 29.33 5.54 -13.87
C LEU A 165 30.38 4.47 -13.58
N THR A 166 30.28 3.31 -14.23
CA THR A 166 31.30 2.28 -14.15
C THR A 166 31.50 1.62 -15.53
N GLY A 167 32.74 1.35 -15.89
CA GLY A 167 33.09 0.77 -17.18
C GLY A 167 34.27 1.45 -17.82
N ASN A 168 34.34 1.42 -19.16
CA ASN A 168 35.38 2.02 -19.97
C ASN A 168 34.79 2.72 -21.21
N ASN A 169 35.64 3.19 -22.11
CA ASN A 169 35.25 3.96 -23.30
C ASN A 169 34.48 3.18 -24.37
N THR A 170 34.32 1.86 -24.21
CA THR A 170 33.60 0.99 -25.16
C THR A 170 32.38 0.34 -24.59
N LEU A 171 32.26 0.33 -23.26
CA LEU A 171 31.08 -0.12 -22.51
C LEU A 171 31.02 0.56 -21.15
N ALA A 172 29.86 1.00 -20.72
CA ALA A 172 29.70 1.47 -19.36
C ALA A 172 28.23 1.34 -18.89
N LEU A 173 28.09 1.20 -17.59
CA LEU A 173 26.80 1.23 -16.88
C LEU A 173 26.64 2.61 -16.26
N PHE A 174 25.50 3.25 -16.51
CA PHE A 174 25.10 4.53 -15.94
C PHE A 174 23.73 4.44 -15.29
N PHE A 175 23.43 5.39 -14.43
CA PHE A 175 22.09 5.58 -13.88
C PHE A 175 21.82 7.07 -13.63
N TRP A 176 20.69 7.58 -14.13
CA TRP A 176 20.26 8.97 -13.98
C TRP A 176 18.88 9.06 -13.33
N LEU A 177 18.65 10.11 -12.56
CA LEU A 177 17.30 10.45 -12.08
C LEU A 177 16.52 11.10 -13.20
N VAL A 178 15.20 10.82 -13.19
CA VAL A 178 14.23 11.43 -14.10
C VAL A 178 13.22 12.23 -13.26
N PRO A 179 13.28 13.57 -13.32
CA PRO A 179 12.29 14.42 -12.65
C PRO A 179 10.88 14.16 -13.15
N GLU A 180 9.88 14.54 -12.34
CA GLU A 180 8.48 14.53 -12.77
C GLU A 180 8.30 15.41 -14.00
N GLY A 181 7.57 14.92 -15.02
CA GLY A 181 7.34 15.62 -16.26
C GLY A 181 8.58 15.79 -17.16
N ALA A 182 9.67 15.11 -16.88
CA ALA A 182 10.87 15.18 -17.70
C ALA A 182 10.58 14.69 -19.12
N GLY A 183 11.06 15.45 -20.09
CA GLY A 183 11.03 15.07 -21.49
C GLY A 183 12.15 14.13 -21.89
N VAL A 184 12.76 14.42 -23.03
CA VAL A 184 13.84 13.62 -23.63
C VAL A 184 15.19 13.96 -23.00
N CYS A 185 15.94 12.93 -22.57
CA CYS A 185 17.33 13.01 -22.21
C CYS A 185 18.15 12.31 -23.31
N SER A 186 19.19 12.94 -23.86
CA SER A 186 19.94 12.38 -24.98
C SER A 186 21.43 12.64 -24.89
N ARG A 187 22.20 11.77 -25.54
CA ARG A 187 23.67 11.89 -25.73
C ARG A 187 24.06 11.73 -27.18
N PHE A 188 24.99 12.57 -27.59
CA PHE A 188 25.52 12.62 -28.94
C PHE A 188 26.98 12.15 -28.95
N PRO A 189 27.37 11.20 -29.81
CA PRO A 189 28.73 10.76 -29.91
C PRO A 189 29.60 11.81 -30.64
N GLY A 190 30.88 11.86 -30.34
CA GLY A 190 31.87 12.70 -31.06
C GLY A 190 32.39 12.06 -32.31
N THR A 191 32.25 10.74 -32.48
CA THR A 191 32.57 9.97 -33.71
C THR A 191 31.46 8.97 -33.98
N THR A 192 31.23 8.66 -35.26
CA THR A 192 30.17 7.72 -35.68
C THR A 192 30.34 6.35 -35.02
N ILE A 193 29.26 5.84 -34.45
CA ILE A 193 29.16 4.52 -33.83
C ILE A 193 28.47 3.59 -34.83
N THR A 194 29.19 2.60 -35.35
CA THR A 194 28.64 1.68 -36.36
C THR A 194 27.76 0.58 -35.76
N ARG A 195 27.96 0.22 -34.46
CA ARG A 195 27.11 -0.70 -33.73
C ARG A 195 26.97 -0.23 -32.29
N PHE A 196 25.73 -0.10 -31.86
CA PHE A 196 25.38 0.33 -30.52
C PHE A 196 24.29 -0.58 -29.95
N TRP A 197 24.37 -0.91 -28.66
CA TRP A 197 23.28 -1.63 -27.97
C TRP A 197 23.27 -1.35 -26.48
N TYR A 198 22.11 -1.53 -25.88
CA TYR A 198 21.91 -1.67 -24.43
C TYR A 198 21.73 -3.14 -24.07
N SER A 199 22.40 -3.61 -23.01
CA SER A 199 22.35 -5.00 -22.55
C SER A 199 21.67 -5.17 -21.19
N THR A 200 21.29 -4.11 -20.53
CA THR A 200 20.50 -4.13 -19.28
C THR A 200 19.51 -2.99 -19.31
N PHE A 201 18.37 -3.21 -18.68
CA PHE A 201 17.41 -2.16 -18.42
C PHE A 201 17.24 -2.03 -16.91
N GLU A 202 17.42 -0.83 -16.40
CA GLU A 202 17.36 -0.52 -14.99
C GLU A 202 16.54 0.74 -14.79
N PHE A 203 15.59 0.70 -13.84
CA PHE A 203 14.76 1.85 -13.55
C PHE A 203 14.54 2.02 -12.04
N ALA A 204 14.26 3.25 -11.63
CA ALA A 204 13.66 3.56 -10.33
C ALA A 204 12.24 4.04 -10.53
N TYR A 205 11.38 3.77 -9.58
CA TYR A 205 10.02 4.28 -9.54
C TYR A 205 9.75 5.06 -8.26
N ALA A 206 8.75 5.92 -8.29
CA ALA A 206 8.19 6.57 -7.11
C ALA A 206 6.72 6.17 -6.99
N LEU A 207 6.26 5.98 -5.75
CA LEU A 207 4.89 5.64 -5.41
C LEU A 207 4.26 6.70 -4.53
N ARG A 208 2.95 6.94 -4.74
CA ARG A 208 2.05 7.55 -3.79
C ARG A 208 0.99 6.52 -3.44
N THR A 209 0.90 6.17 -2.20
CA THR A 209 -0.04 5.17 -1.70
C THR A 209 -1.21 5.84 -0.99
N PRO A 210 -2.40 5.21 -0.92
CA PRO A 210 -3.50 5.69 -0.10
C PRO A 210 -3.15 5.66 1.39
N ASN A 211 -4.00 6.30 2.20
CA ASN A 211 -3.85 6.22 3.66
C ASN A 211 -4.25 4.81 4.15
N PRO A 212 -3.30 4.01 4.68
CA PRO A 212 -3.59 2.64 5.06
C PRO A 212 -4.61 2.50 6.19
N LEU A 213 -4.78 3.52 7.06
CA LEU A 213 -5.76 3.48 8.16
C LEU A 213 -7.21 3.45 7.68
N GLY A 214 -7.46 3.87 6.43
CA GLY A 214 -8.77 3.80 5.79
C GLY A 214 -9.04 2.50 5.04
N MET A 215 -8.04 1.65 4.87
CA MET A 215 -8.10 0.41 4.10
C MET A 215 -8.49 -0.78 4.99
N SER A 216 -9.08 -1.81 4.43
CA SER A 216 -9.32 -3.08 5.14
C SER A 216 -8.02 -3.90 5.26
N SER A 217 -7.90 -4.73 6.29
CA SER A 217 -6.77 -5.67 6.41
C SER A 217 -6.77 -6.68 5.29
N GLY A 218 -5.61 -6.88 4.64
CA GLY A 218 -5.42 -7.87 3.59
C GLY A 218 -4.56 -7.37 2.46
N GLN A 219 -4.55 -8.13 1.37
CA GLN A 219 -3.76 -7.86 0.18
C GLN A 219 -4.58 -7.13 -0.87
N TYR A 220 -4.02 -6.04 -1.40
CA TYR A 220 -4.54 -5.28 -2.54
C TYR A 220 -3.63 -5.51 -3.74
N VAL A 221 -4.21 -5.91 -4.87
CA VAL A 221 -3.47 -6.23 -6.10
C VAL A 221 -3.95 -5.40 -7.28
N GLY A 222 -3.03 -5.04 -8.16
CA GLY A 222 -3.32 -4.30 -9.39
C GLY A 222 -2.12 -4.32 -10.32
N ASN A 223 -2.26 -3.80 -11.52
CA ASN A 223 -1.12 -3.70 -12.45
C ASN A 223 -1.26 -2.50 -13.37
N ILE A 224 -0.13 -2.12 -13.96
CA ILE A 224 -0.05 -1.18 -15.08
C ILE A 224 0.95 -1.71 -16.09
N THR A 225 0.60 -1.59 -17.37
CA THR A 225 1.49 -1.96 -18.47
C THR A 225 1.91 -0.70 -19.22
N TYR A 226 3.22 -0.52 -19.34
CA TYR A 226 3.85 0.51 -20.17
C TYR A 226 4.28 -0.09 -21.50
N THR A 227 4.10 0.66 -22.56
CA THR A 227 4.60 0.31 -23.90
C THR A 227 6.04 0.76 -24.08
N MET A 228 6.84 0.01 -24.89
CA MET A 228 8.24 0.27 -25.12
C MET A 228 8.55 0.27 -26.62
N GLY A 229 9.31 1.27 -27.09
CA GLY A 229 9.68 1.43 -28.49
C GLY A 229 9.56 2.87 -28.97
N PRO A 230 9.79 3.15 -30.26
CA PRO A 230 9.65 4.47 -30.82
C PRO A 230 8.27 5.08 -30.56
N HIS A 231 8.25 6.29 -29.99
CA HIS A 231 7.04 7.05 -29.65
C HIS A 231 6.13 6.40 -28.59
N GLN A 232 6.63 5.40 -27.86
CA GLN A 232 5.89 4.73 -26.78
C GLN A 232 6.17 5.37 -25.42
N ASP A 233 5.64 4.75 -24.34
CA ASP A 233 5.88 5.21 -22.96
C ASP A 233 7.36 5.24 -22.61
N PHE A 234 8.08 4.15 -22.88
CA PHE A 234 9.53 4.09 -22.89
C PHE A 234 10.02 4.24 -24.33
N ASP A 235 10.59 5.37 -24.64
CA ASP A 235 11.03 5.72 -26.00
C ASP A 235 12.56 5.92 -26.01
N PHE A 236 13.24 5.08 -26.78
CA PHE A 236 14.70 5.11 -26.97
C PHE A 236 15.11 5.74 -28.32
N GLY A 237 14.18 6.42 -29.00
CA GLY A 237 14.39 7.01 -30.33
C GLY A 237 14.04 6.06 -31.46
N ASP A 238 14.38 6.48 -32.67
CA ASP A 238 14.04 5.75 -33.91
C ASP A 238 15.14 4.74 -34.30
N VAL A 239 16.32 4.87 -33.69
CA VAL A 239 17.50 4.04 -34.03
C VAL A 239 17.66 2.89 -33.02
N VAL A 240 17.42 3.09 -31.73
CA VAL A 240 17.66 2.07 -30.70
C VAL A 240 16.36 1.36 -30.38
N ILE A 241 16.21 0.13 -30.87
CA ILE A 241 14.96 -0.62 -30.81
C ILE A 241 15.06 -1.69 -29.70
N PRO A 242 14.15 -1.66 -28.69
CA PRO A 242 14.13 -2.65 -27.63
C PRO A 242 13.64 -4.03 -28.13
N SER A 243 14.13 -5.09 -27.47
CA SER A 243 13.68 -6.47 -27.72
C SER A 243 12.27 -6.74 -27.25
N ASP A 244 11.84 -5.99 -26.24
CA ASP A 244 10.51 -6.10 -25.62
C ASP A 244 9.70 -4.86 -25.95
N ASN A 245 8.42 -5.04 -26.12
CA ASN A 245 7.49 -3.95 -26.44
C ASN A 245 6.64 -3.49 -25.26
N GLN A 246 6.76 -4.14 -24.09
CA GLN A 246 5.98 -3.83 -22.91
C GLN A 246 6.76 -4.10 -21.61
N LEU A 247 6.46 -3.31 -20.59
CA LEU A 247 6.84 -3.53 -19.20
C LEU A 247 5.58 -3.49 -18.32
N THR A 248 5.26 -4.59 -17.66
CA THR A 248 4.16 -4.65 -16.69
C THR A 248 4.70 -4.56 -15.27
N LEU A 249 4.16 -3.63 -14.49
CA LEU A 249 4.38 -3.54 -13.05
C LEU A 249 3.16 -4.14 -12.35
N ASN A 250 3.36 -5.21 -11.57
CA ASN A 250 2.33 -5.84 -10.75
C ASN A 250 2.47 -5.33 -9.32
N PHE A 251 1.42 -4.74 -8.78
CA PHE A 251 1.41 -4.21 -7.42
C PHE A 251 0.79 -5.22 -6.46
N SER A 252 1.43 -5.37 -5.30
CA SER A 252 0.91 -6.09 -4.14
C SER A 252 1.16 -5.25 -2.90
N LEU A 253 0.09 -4.74 -2.30
CA LEU A 253 0.13 -3.97 -1.07
C LEU A 253 -0.50 -4.80 0.04
N ASP A 254 0.26 -5.10 1.08
CA ASP A 254 -0.22 -5.84 2.24
C ASP A 254 -0.55 -4.86 3.38
N VAL A 255 -1.81 -4.87 3.83
CA VAL A 255 -2.30 -4.04 4.93
C VAL A 255 -2.50 -4.92 6.15
N LEU A 256 -1.70 -4.70 7.19
CA LEU A 256 -1.80 -5.39 8.46
C LEU A 256 -2.26 -4.42 9.53
N HIS A 257 -3.42 -4.68 10.11
CA HIS A 257 -3.96 -3.87 11.19
C HIS A 257 -3.88 -4.59 12.54
N THR A 258 -4.00 -3.81 13.59
CA THR A 258 -4.11 -4.28 14.97
C THR A 258 -5.39 -3.73 15.60
N LEU A 259 -6.20 -4.61 16.19
CA LEU A 259 -7.22 -4.27 17.17
C LEU A 259 -7.03 -5.17 18.38
N GLN A 260 -6.61 -4.58 19.49
CA GLN A 260 -6.37 -5.31 20.73
C GLN A 260 -6.96 -4.53 21.91
N VAL A 261 -7.73 -5.22 22.74
CA VAL A 261 -8.32 -4.65 23.95
C VAL A 261 -7.84 -5.46 25.15
N GLU A 262 -7.27 -4.79 26.13
CA GLU A 262 -6.75 -5.40 27.36
C GLU A 262 -7.54 -4.86 28.55
N VAL A 263 -8.25 -5.74 29.23
CA VAL A 263 -8.96 -5.41 30.49
C VAL A 263 -8.03 -5.78 31.66
N PRO A 264 -7.85 -4.89 32.66
CA PRO A 264 -7.06 -5.20 33.85
C PRO A 264 -7.58 -6.43 34.60
N PRO A 265 -6.72 -7.15 35.33
CA PRO A 265 -7.13 -8.30 36.13
C PRO A 265 -8.30 -7.96 37.07
N GLY A 266 -9.35 -8.81 37.06
CA GLY A 266 -10.57 -8.61 37.81
C GLY A 266 -11.59 -7.67 37.17
N GLY A 267 -11.28 -7.02 36.02
CA GLY A 267 -12.18 -6.10 35.32
C GLY A 267 -13.34 -6.78 34.59
N ASN A 268 -13.44 -8.09 34.62
CA ASN A 268 -14.59 -8.86 34.14
C ASN A 268 -15.71 -9.02 35.19
N ARG A 269 -15.49 -8.55 36.43
CA ARG A 269 -16.50 -8.52 37.48
C ARG A 269 -16.66 -7.10 37.99
N ILE A 270 -17.84 -6.55 37.78
CA ILE A 270 -18.15 -5.16 38.06
C ILE A 270 -19.19 -5.09 39.17
N GLU A 271 -18.91 -4.32 40.23
CA GLU A 271 -19.80 -4.01 41.29
C GLU A 271 -20.23 -2.53 41.18
N LEU A 272 -21.54 -2.28 41.02
CA LEU A 272 -22.08 -0.96 40.95
C LEU A 272 -22.28 -0.40 42.38
N VAL A 273 -21.77 0.79 42.60
CA VAL A 273 -21.87 1.47 43.89
C VAL A 273 -22.36 2.90 43.73
N PRO A 274 -22.98 3.49 44.76
CA PRO A 274 -23.39 4.89 44.75
C PRO A 274 -22.15 5.82 44.80
N GLN A 275 -22.34 7.05 44.39
CA GLN A 275 -21.29 8.08 44.51
C GLN A 275 -20.92 8.30 45.98
N GLY A 276 -19.63 8.18 46.29
CA GLY A 276 -19.12 8.22 47.68
C GLY A 276 -19.28 6.91 48.45
N GLY A 277 -19.76 5.83 47.80
CA GLY A 277 -19.95 4.51 48.38
C GLY A 277 -21.22 4.46 49.26
N TRP A 278 -21.55 3.25 49.74
CA TRP A 278 -22.71 3.00 50.59
C TRP A 278 -22.63 3.74 51.93
N GLN A 279 -21.45 4.07 52.43
CA GLN A 279 -21.27 4.79 53.71
C GLN A 279 -21.89 6.19 53.70
N ALA A 280 -21.92 6.88 52.56
CA ALA A 280 -22.55 8.19 52.42
C ALA A 280 -24.09 8.11 52.71
N TRP A 281 -24.73 7.04 52.30
CA TRP A 281 -26.14 6.80 52.62
C TRP A 281 -26.33 6.38 54.07
N LEU A 282 -25.57 5.41 54.55
CA LEU A 282 -25.70 4.87 55.92
C LEU A 282 -25.46 5.96 56.97
N ASN A 283 -24.48 6.85 56.77
CA ASN A 283 -24.10 7.85 57.77
C ASN A 283 -24.84 9.20 57.62
N GLN A 284 -25.32 9.54 56.41
CA GLN A 284 -25.90 10.85 56.10
C GLN A 284 -27.37 10.79 55.66
N GLY A 285 -27.97 9.60 55.57
CA GLY A 285 -29.35 9.41 55.12
C GLY A 285 -29.63 9.82 53.67
N ARG A 286 -28.62 10.13 52.88
CA ARG A 286 -28.77 10.54 51.47
C ARG A 286 -29.01 9.33 50.58
N LYS A 287 -30.20 9.19 50.05
CA LYS A 287 -30.51 8.16 49.07
C LYS A 287 -29.59 8.30 47.86
N PRO A 288 -29.03 7.20 47.37
CA PRO A 288 -28.27 7.18 46.12
C PRO A 288 -29.10 7.69 44.94
N ALA A 289 -28.55 8.59 44.14
CA ALA A 289 -29.21 9.07 42.92
C ALA A 289 -28.93 8.15 41.72
N ARG A 290 -27.93 7.31 41.80
CA ARG A 290 -27.53 6.32 40.76
C ARG A 290 -26.56 5.31 41.35
N LEU A 291 -26.49 4.14 40.75
CA LEU A 291 -25.41 3.18 40.97
C LEU A 291 -24.55 3.12 39.72
N PHE A 292 -23.26 3.20 39.88
CA PHE A 292 -22.39 3.22 38.72
C PHE A 292 -21.03 2.59 38.99
N ARG A 293 -20.34 2.25 37.89
CA ARG A 293 -18.92 1.86 37.88
C ARG A 293 -18.29 2.22 36.56
N ASP A 294 -17.09 2.83 36.61
CA ASP A 294 -16.24 3.05 35.47
C ASP A 294 -15.17 1.96 35.44
N GLN A 295 -15.06 1.24 34.33
CA GLN A 295 -14.08 0.19 34.08
C GLN A 295 -13.11 0.64 33.00
N THR A 296 -11.87 0.85 33.37
CA THR A 296 -10.81 1.19 32.43
C THR A 296 -10.34 -0.05 31.68
N PHE A 297 -10.04 0.10 30.41
CA PHE A 297 -9.36 -0.87 29.54
C PHE A 297 -8.27 -0.17 28.75
N ASN A 298 -7.30 -0.90 28.22
CA ASN A 298 -6.35 -0.38 27.26
C ASN A 298 -6.70 -0.86 25.84
N ILE A 299 -6.60 0.02 24.86
CA ILE A 299 -6.85 -0.32 23.47
C ILE A 299 -5.68 0.05 22.57
N SER A 300 -5.35 -0.87 21.65
CA SER A 300 -4.48 -0.63 20.51
C SER A 300 -5.32 -0.83 19.24
N ALA A 301 -5.37 0.19 18.39
CA ALA A 301 -6.17 0.14 17.16
C ALA A 301 -5.52 0.94 16.03
N SER A 302 -5.39 0.31 14.86
CA SER A 302 -5.00 0.93 13.60
C SER A 302 -6.03 0.73 12.50
N SER A 303 -7.06 -0.12 12.73
CA SER A 303 -8.19 -0.35 11.82
C SER A 303 -9.44 0.38 12.28
N ARG A 304 -10.36 0.54 11.36
CA ARG A 304 -11.77 0.80 11.66
C ARG A 304 -12.32 -0.37 12.46
N PHE A 305 -13.25 -0.11 13.38
CA PHE A 305 -13.91 -1.14 14.17
C PHE A 305 -15.30 -0.69 14.60
N LYS A 306 -16.13 -1.67 14.96
CA LYS A 306 -17.45 -1.45 15.59
C LYS A 306 -17.46 -2.02 16.99
N MET A 307 -18.44 -1.59 17.79
CA MET A 307 -18.71 -2.17 19.09
C MET A 307 -20.15 -2.66 19.13
N GLN A 308 -20.33 -3.84 19.69
CA GLN A 308 -21.65 -4.48 19.83
C GLN A 308 -21.87 -4.86 21.29
N LEU A 309 -23.13 -4.83 21.71
CA LEU A 309 -23.57 -5.23 23.03
C LEU A 309 -24.42 -6.51 22.94
N GLU A 310 -24.10 -7.49 23.78
CA GLU A 310 -24.93 -8.67 23.98
C GLU A 310 -25.28 -8.81 25.45
N CYS A 311 -26.50 -9.25 25.74
CA CYS A 311 -27.04 -9.31 27.08
C CYS A 311 -27.63 -10.68 27.37
N GLU A 312 -27.39 -11.22 28.57
CA GLU A 312 -28.13 -12.38 29.08
C GLU A 312 -29.63 -12.05 29.22
N ARG A 313 -29.95 -10.84 29.70
CA ARG A 313 -31.31 -10.29 29.87
C ARG A 313 -31.39 -8.90 29.30
N VAL A 314 -32.52 -8.60 28.70
CA VAL A 314 -32.78 -7.37 27.96
C VAL A 314 -33.90 -6.58 28.58
N MET A 315 -33.74 -5.26 28.66
CA MET A 315 -34.79 -4.32 28.96
C MET A 315 -34.68 -3.09 28.06
N GLY A 316 -35.65 -2.89 27.15
CA GLY A 316 -35.53 -1.89 26.09
C GLY A 316 -34.41 -2.23 25.11
N ASP A 317 -33.53 -1.29 24.85
CA ASP A 317 -32.36 -1.44 23.94
C ASP A 317 -31.04 -1.63 24.71
N THR A 318 -31.10 -2.10 25.98
CA THR A 318 -29.93 -2.32 26.84
C THR A 318 -30.03 -3.59 27.66
N CYS A 319 -28.99 -3.94 28.41
CA CYS A 319 -28.97 -5.08 29.31
C CYS A 319 -29.82 -4.85 30.54
N ALA A 320 -30.27 -5.92 31.20
CA ALA A 320 -31.00 -5.87 32.46
C ALA A 320 -30.26 -6.62 33.59
N LEU A 321 -30.34 -6.06 34.78
CA LEU A 321 -29.99 -6.72 36.03
C LEU A 321 -31.27 -7.29 36.69
N ARG A 322 -31.21 -8.48 37.29
CA ARG A 322 -32.35 -9.15 37.94
C ARG A 322 -31.98 -9.58 39.35
N ASN A 323 -32.95 -9.46 40.27
CA ASN A 323 -32.84 -10.02 41.60
C ASN A 323 -33.47 -11.45 41.67
N ALA A 324 -33.35 -12.09 42.85
CA ALA A 324 -33.90 -13.43 43.08
C ALA A 324 -35.42 -13.50 42.92
N ASP A 325 -36.14 -12.43 43.24
CA ASP A 325 -37.60 -12.34 43.18
C ASP A 325 -38.13 -12.06 41.76
N GLY A 326 -37.21 -11.88 40.79
CA GLY A 326 -37.57 -11.66 39.40
C GLY A 326 -37.71 -10.18 38.99
N HIS A 327 -37.54 -9.22 39.92
CA HIS A 327 -37.55 -7.81 39.59
C HIS A 327 -36.35 -7.44 38.76
N GLN A 328 -36.55 -6.66 37.68
CA GLN A 328 -35.52 -6.27 36.73
C GLN A 328 -35.39 -4.76 36.63
N VAL A 329 -34.15 -4.31 36.37
CA VAL A 329 -33.84 -2.90 36.11
C VAL A 329 -32.85 -2.83 34.90
N PRO A 330 -32.94 -1.78 34.07
CA PRO A 330 -32.01 -1.60 32.96
C PRO A 330 -30.60 -1.26 33.47
N LEU A 331 -29.59 -1.70 32.73
CA LEU A 331 -28.20 -1.36 32.92
C LEU A 331 -27.73 -0.57 31.71
N ASP A 332 -27.55 0.72 31.87
CA ASP A 332 -26.99 1.59 30.84
C ASP A 332 -25.50 1.37 30.73
N ILE A 333 -25.02 1.06 29.53
CA ILE A 333 -23.59 0.85 29.22
C ILE A 333 -23.20 1.87 28.18
N SER A 334 -22.07 2.56 28.40
CA SER A 334 -21.51 3.50 27.43
C SER A 334 -19.99 3.43 27.41
N VAL A 335 -19.38 3.93 26.34
CA VAL A 335 -17.93 3.91 26.15
C VAL A 335 -17.38 5.32 25.93
N SER A 336 -16.21 5.57 26.54
CA SER A 336 -15.32 6.67 26.18
C SER A 336 -14.03 6.10 25.63
N LEU A 337 -13.68 6.49 24.40
CA LEU A 337 -12.46 6.05 23.73
C LEU A 337 -11.33 7.09 23.91
N PRO A 338 -10.06 6.66 23.87
CA PRO A 338 -8.94 7.57 23.94
C PRO A 338 -8.86 8.49 22.70
N TYR A 339 -8.15 9.60 22.87
CA TYR A 339 -7.81 10.50 21.77
C TYR A 339 -7.15 9.72 20.61
N GLY A 340 -7.57 10.03 19.40
CA GLY A 340 -7.14 9.36 18.18
C GLY A 340 -8.11 8.29 17.67
N LEU A 341 -9.10 7.87 18.49
CA LEU A 341 -10.22 7.03 18.05
C LEU A 341 -11.50 7.89 18.03
N ASN A 342 -12.05 8.07 16.84
CA ASN A 342 -13.11 9.03 16.59
C ASN A 342 -14.35 8.36 15.99
N ARG A 343 -15.47 9.06 16.00
CA ARG A 343 -16.62 8.76 15.17
C ARG A 343 -16.31 9.08 13.69
N PRO A 344 -17.15 8.64 12.75
CA PRO A 344 -16.97 8.91 11.32
C PRO A 344 -16.94 10.42 10.98
N ASP A 345 -17.59 11.25 11.78
CA ASP A 345 -17.59 12.71 11.65
C ASP A 345 -16.34 13.40 12.23
N GLY A 346 -15.39 12.62 12.73
CA GLY A 346 -14.16 13.12 13.37
C GLY A 346 -14.32 13.53 14.83
N SER A 347 -15.52 13.47 15.40
CA SER A 347 -15.78 13.85 16.79
C SER A 347 -15.24 12.81 17.77
N ALA A 348 -14.82 13.26 18.96
CA ALA A 348 -14.37 12.40 20.04
C ALA A 348 -15.50 11.51 20.58
N VAL A 349 -15.16 10.31 21.02
CA VAL A 349 -16.10 9.35 21.61
C VAL A 349 -16.11 9.53 23.12
N ASN A 350 -17.15 10.15 23.64
CA ASN A 350 -17.34 10.37 25.06
C ASN A 350 -18.72 9.90 25.50
N ARG A 351 -18.78 8.93 26.43
CA ARG A 351 -19.99 8.31 26.93
C ARG A 351 -21.00 7.94 25.82
N GLN A 352 -20.47 7.37 24.73
CA GLN A 352 -21.31 6.86 23.65
C GLN A 352 -22.09 5.66 24.14
N PRO A 353 -23.43 5.68 24.13
CA PRO A 353 -24.23 4.52 24.52
C PRO A 353 -23.90 3.30 23.68
N LEU A 354 -23.78 2.15 24.32
CA LEU A 354 -23.74 0.83 23.69
C LEU A 354 -25.15 0.26 23.74
N LEU A 355 -25.78 0.16 22.58
CA LEU A 355 -27.15 -0.31 22.44
C LEU A 355 -27.16 -1.67 21.74
N LEU A 356 -28.16 -2.50 22.03
CA LEU A 356 -28.35 -3.78 21.35
C LEU A 356 -28.61 -3.61 19.85
N SER A 357 -29.30 -2.52 19.48
CA SER A 357 -29.45 -2.12 18.06
C SER A 357 -28.16 -1.74 17.36
N GLY A 358 -27.09 -1.49 18.12
CA GLY A 358 -25.80 -1.00 17.60
C GLY A 358 -25.84 0.46 17.15
N ALA A 359 -26.89 1.22 17.45
CA ALA A 359 -27.01 2.61 17.02
C ALA A 359 -25.87 3.47 17.60
N GLY A 360 -25.14 4.16 16.72
CA GLY A 360 -24.02 5.04 17.06
C GLY A 360 -22.69 4.34 17.35
N THR A 361 -22.62 3.01 17.25
CA THR A 361 -21.39 2.23 17.51
C THR A 361 -20.98 1.31 16.34
N GLN A 362 -21.57 1.54 15.14
CA GLN A 362 -21.31 0.75 13.94
C GLN A 362 -19.95 1.05 13.30
N LEU A 363 -19.36 2.19 13.63
CA LEU A 363 -18.07 2.58 13.08
C LEU A 363 -17.33 3.53 14.02
N PHE A 364 -16.14 3.14 14.40
CA PHE A 364 -15.08 3.98 14.96
C PHE A 364 -13.86 3.90 14.07
N GLN A 365 -13.10 5.00 13.95
CA GLN A 365 -11.95 5.05 13.08
C GLN A 365 -10.75 5.73 13.75
N PRO A 366 -9.52 5.20 13.55
CA PRO A 366 -8.32 5.83 14.04
C PRO A 366 -7.90 6.99 13.11
N GLY A 367 -7.56 8.16 13.70
CA GLY A 367 -6.87 9.22 12.98
C GLY A 367 -5.37 8.99 12.85
N HIS A 368 -4.83 8.13 13.70
CA HIS A 368 -3.47 7.61 13.72
C HIS A 368 -3.47 6.29 14.49
N TYR A 369 -2.40 5.51 14.40
CA TYR A 369 -2.30 4.29 15.21
C TYR A 369 -2.32 4.64 16.70
N VAL A 370 -3.31 4.11 17.41
CA VAL A 370 -3.45 4.23 18.87
C VAL A 370 -2.81 3.00 19.50
N ASN A 371 -1.79 3.19 20.34
CA ASN A 371 -1.07 2.10 20.99
C ASN A 371 -1.26 2.13 22.50
N ARG A 372 -1.93 1.11 23.07
CA ARG A 372 -2.18 0.87 24.50
C ARG A 372 -2.65 2.11 25.24
N ARG A 373 -3.65 2.80 24.73
CA ARG A 373 -4.23 3.98 25.39
C ARG A 373 -5.47 3.60 26.21
N PRO A 374 -5.68 4.25 27.37
CA PRO A 374 -6.80 3.95 28.22
C PRO A 374 -8.11 4.47 27.63
N GLY A 375 -9.11 3.60 27.57
CA GLY A 375 -10.53 3.92 27.40
C GLY A 375 -11.31 3.53 28.64
N THR A 376 -12.61 3.86 28.67
CA THR A 376 -13.47 3.58 29.81
C THR A 376 -14.84 3.05 29.35
N LEU A 377 -15.24 1.92 29.89
CA LEU A 377 -16.64 1.47 29.87
C LEU A 377 -17.32 2.00 31.11
N HIS A 378 -18.46 2.64 30.93
CA HIS A 378 -19.29 3.21 31.99
C HIS A 378 -20.52 2.33 32.15
N PHE A 379 -20.77 1.86 33.35
CA PHE A 379 -21.94 1.08 33.73
C PHE A 379 -22.77 1.88 34.71
N GLU A 380 -24.09 2.05 34.46
CA GLU A 380 -24.93 2.90 35.28
C GLU A 380 -26.34 2.33 35.39
N VAL A 381 -26.93 2.39 36.58
CA VAL A 381 -28.35 2.30 36.82
C VAL A 381 -28.83 3.68 37.23
N GLY A 382 -29.69 4.29 36.41
CA GLY A 382 -30.19 5.64 36.60
C GLY A 382 -31.09 5.79 37.83
N ARG A 383 -31.44 7.04 38.16
CA ARG A 383 -32.13 7.42 39.43
C ARG A 383 -33.42 6.67 39.66
N GLU A 384 -34.32 6.65 38.70
CA GLU A 384 -35.63 6.00 38.83
C GLU A 384 -35.50 4.53 39.19
N HIS A 385 -34.61 3.83 38.47
CA HIS A 385 -34.39 2.41 38.67
C HIS A 385 -33.59 2.11 39.94
N THR A 386 -32.71 3.02 40.37
CA THR A 386 -32.04 2.95 41.66
C THR A 386 -33.06 3.05 42.82
N ASP A 387 -34.02 3.99 42.73
CA ASP A 387 -35.09 4.12 43.74
C ASP A 387 -35.94 2.85 43.79
N ASN A 388 -36.24 2.24 42.62
CA ASN A 388 -36.99 0.98 42.54
C ASN A 388 -36.18 -0.19 43.15
N MET A 389 -34.89 -0.27 42.93
CA MET A 389 -34.01 -1.28 43.57
C MET A 389 -34.00 -1.14 45.09
N LEU A 390 -33.90 0.09 45.60
CA LEU A 390 -33.87 0.36 47.05
C LEU A 390 -35.21 0.04 47.73
N SER A 391 -36.34 0.06 47.02
CA SER A 391 -37.63 -0.37 47.54
C SER A 391 -37.73 -1.90 47.75
N GLN A 392 -36.83 -2.67 47.07
CA GLN A 392 -36.70 -4.12 47.21
C GLN A 392 -35.61 -4.48 48.24
N GLY A 393 -35.63 -3.88 49.41
CA GLY A 393 -34.61 -3.93 50.45
C GLY A 393 -33.98 -5.32 50.66
N GLY A 394 -32.67 -5.38 50.77
CA GLY A 394 -31.92 -6.63 50.99
C GLY A 394 -31.67 -7.47 49.71
N SER A 395 -32.11 -7.01 48.54
CA SER A 395 -31.96 -7.77 47.29
C SER A 395 -30.60 -7.52 46.64
N THR A 396 -30.05 -8.56 46.05
CA THR A 396 -28.86 -8.50 45.18
C THR A 396 -29.31 -8.62 43.72
N TYR A 397 -28.86 -7.72 42.88
CA TYR A 397 -29.14 -7.73 41.44
C TYR A 397 -27.86 -8.16 40.67
N SER A 398 -28.05 -9.02 39.68
CA SER A 398 -26.96 -9.50 38.84
C SER A 398 -27.42 -9.68 37.40
N GLY A 399 -26.46 -9.66 36.46
CA GLY A 399 -26.66 -9.93 35.04
C GLY A 399 -25.31 -10.03 34.32
N LEU A 400 -25.33 -10.58 33.12
CA LEU A 400 -24.19 -10.69 32.25
C LEU A 400 -24.38 -9.78 31.02
N ALA A 401 -23.37 -8.95 30.75
CA ALA A 401 -23.26 -8.14 29.53
C ALA A 401 -21.93 -8.44 28.84
N THR A 402 -21.95 -8.61 27.52
CA THR A 402 -20.77 -8.83 26.69
C THR A 402 -20.60 -7.66 25.77
N VAL A 403 -19.41 -7.05 25.77
CA VAL A 403 -19.01 -6.00 24.81
C VAL A 403 -18.08 -6.62 23.80
N ILE A 404 -18.47 -6.59 22.53
CA ILE A 404 -17.74 -7.16 21.41
C ILE A 404 -17.07 -6.02 20.64
N TRP A 405 -15.79 -6.19 20.33
CA TRP A 405 -14.99 -5.31 19.51
C TRP A 405 -14.66 -6.04 18.21
N ASP A 406 -15.10 -5.50 17.09
CA ASP A 406 -15.02 -6.17 15.80
C ASP A 406 -14.39 -5.25 14.74
N SER A 407 -13.28 -5.70 14.14
CA SER A 407 -12.56 -4.98 13.09
C SER A 407 -12.94 -5.44 11.67
N ASP A 408 -13.76 -6.49 11.54
CA ASP A 408 -14.28 -6.94 10.26
C ASP A 408 -15.52 -6.12 9.88
N LEU A 409 -15.28 -5.04 9.15
CA LEU A 409 -16.30 -4.11 8.68
C LEU A 409 -16.61 -4.34 7.21
#